data_c7dab8656c70c90e1a2bffd529f2899a
#
_entry.id   c7dab8656c70c90e1a2bffd529f2899a
#
_cell.length_a   1.000
_cell.length_b   1.000
_cell.length_c   1.000
_cell.angle_alpha   90.00
_cell.angle_beta   90.00
_cell.angle_gamma   90.00
#
_symmetry.space_group_name_H-M   'P 1'
#
loop_
_entity.id
_entity.type
_entity.pdbx_description
1 polymer ?
#
loop_
_entity_poly.entity_id
_entity_poly.type
_entity_poly.pdbx_seq_one_letter_code
_entity_poly.pdbx_strand_id
1 'polypeptide(L)'
;AGLALSWISARKYHRDDLTIDEICVHRTDVDLLWLEDSVEEWEQLIHESRHSYYPVCGESVDDIIGVLDAKDYFRLRTKDRDHVMKEAIKQPYFVPENIKAATLFQNMKKTGNYFAVVLDEYGGMDGIITVRNLIEQLVGDLNDEAEIGQPSEIELISTDTWKIMGSASLDDVAEELKIKLPVDEYETF
;
A
#
# COMPACT_ATOMS: atom_id res chain seq x y z
N ALA A 1 -30.42 2.98 -13.41
CA ALA A 1 -29.98 3.73 -12.23
C ALA A 1 -29.80 2.87 -10.97
N GLY A 2 -30.19 1.58 -10.95
CA GLY A 2 -30.08 0.71 -9.76
C GLY A 2 -28.80 -0.14 -9.68
N LEU A 3 -28.14 -0.42 -10.79
CA LEU A 3 -27.00 -1.34 -10.83
C LEU A 3 -25.66 -0.68 -10.45
N ALA A 4 -25.44 0.57 -10.82
CA ALA A 4 -24.20 1.29 -10.47
C ALA A 4 -24.08 1.57 -8.98
N LEU A 5 -25.19 1.87 -8.29
CA LEU A 5 -25.22 2.06 -6.82
C LEU A 5 -24.98 0.76 -6.06
N SER A 6 -25.36 -0.40 -6.64
CA SER A 6 -25.11 -1.71 -6.01
C SER A 6 -23.63 -2.11 -6.06
N TRP A 7 -22.91 -1.73 -7.11
CA TRP A 7 -21.48 -1.99 -7.26
C TRP A 7 -20.62 -1.14 -6.29
N ILE A 8 -20.95 0.14 -6.15
CA ILE A 8 -20.27 1.03 -5.19
C ILE A 8 -20.56 0.58 -3.75
N SER A 9 -21.80 0.15 -3.48
CA SER A 9 -22.19 -0.37 -2.17
C SER A 9 -21.48 -1.69 -1.85
N ALA A 10 -21.38 -2.62 -2.81
CA ALA A 10 -20.70 -3.91 -2.62
C ALA A 10 -19.20 -3.74 -2.38
N ARG A 11 -18.50 -2.83 -3.09
CA ARG A 11 -17.11 -2.50 -2.84
C ARG A 11 -16.89 -1.86 -1.46
N LYS A 12 -17.81 -1.04 -0.98
CA LYS A 12 -17.73 -0.38 0.32
C LYS A 12 -17.88 -1.37 1.49
N TYR A 13 -18.76 -2.37 1.36
CA TYR A 13 -18.95 -3.41 2.39
C TYR A 13 -17.78 -4.40 2.50
N HIS A 14 -16.99 -4.58 1.43
CA HIS A 14 -15.84 -5.50 1.46
C HIS A 14 -14.58 -4.88 2.08
N ARG A 15 -14.48 -3.56 2.17
CA ARG A 15 -13.32 -2.86 2.74
C ARG A 15 -13.33 -2.73 4.26
N ASP A 16 -14.50 -2.70 4.88
CA ASP A 16 -14.61 -2.53 6.34
C ASP A 16 -14.28 -3.82 7.12
N ASP A 17 -14.27 -4.97 6.44
CA ASP A 17 -13.98 -6.27 7.04
C ASP A 17 -12.60 -6.83 6.70
N LEU A 18 -11.82 -6.12 5.87
CA LEU A 18 -10.48 -6.53 5.44
C LEU A 18 -9.53 -6.72 6.63
N THR A 19 -8.93 -7.89 6.74
CA THR A 19 -7.96 -8.26 7.79
C THR A 19 -6.52 -8.13 7.30
N ILE A 20 -5.57 -8.07 8.23
CA ILE A 20 -4.18 -7.78 7.90
C ILE A 20 -3.50 -8.94 7.18
N ASP A 21 -3.86 -10.18 7.48
CA ASP A 21 -3.38 -11.37 6.75
C ASP A 21 -3.66 -11.31 5.23
N GLU A 22 -4.77 -10.67 4.84
CA GLU A 22 -5.15 -10.51 3.42
C GLU A 22 -4.31 -9.48 2.66
N ILE A 23 -3.60 -8.57 3.37
CA ILE A 23 -2.95 -7.39 2.77
C ILE A 23 -1.51 -7.15 3.21
N CYS A 24 -1.00 -7.91 4.16
CA CYS A 24 0.40 -7.78 4.60
C CYS A 24 1.36 -8.30 3.50
N VAL A 25 2.60 -7.84 3.56
CA VAL A 25 3.69 -8.46 2.80
C VAL A 25 4.09 -9.70 3.56
N HIS A 26 3.88 -10.89 2.96
CA HIS A 26 4.20 -12.16 3.61
C HIS A 26 5.70 -12.29 3.88
N ARG A 27 6.05 -13.01 4.95
CA ARG A 27 7.43 -13.21 5.41
C ARG A 27 8.40 -13.73 4.33
N THR A 28 7.88 -14.45 3.32
CA THR A 28 8.67 -14.95 2.20
C THR A 28 9.16 -13.85 1.25
N ASP A 29 8.49 -12.69 1.26
CA ASP A 29 8.74 -11.56 0.38
C ASP A 29 9.33 -10.36 1.15
N VAL A 30 9.69 -10.57 2.43
CA VAL A 30 10.27 -9.54 3.30
C VAL A 30 11.78 -9.65 3.30
N ASP A 31 12.45 -8.54 2.98
CA ASP A 31 13.89 -8.44 3.17
C ASP A 31 14.23 -8.26 4.66
N LEU A 32 14.95 -9.21 5.21
CA LEU A 32 15.34 -9.27 6.62
C LEU A 32 16.81 -8.94 6.80
N LEU A 33 17.13 -8.23 7.86
CA LEU A 33 18.52 -8.02 8.33
C LEU A 33 18.80 -9.01 9.47
N TRP A 34 19.86 -9.78 9.34
CA TRP A 34 20.25 -10.73 10.37
C TRP A 34 21.29 -10.13 11.30
N LEU A 35 21.14 -10.36 12.60
CA LEU A 35 22.09 -9.82 13.60
C LEU A 35 23.50 -10.37 13.40
N GLU A 36 23.64 -11.57 12.85
CA GLU A 36 24.92 -12.21 12.56
C GLU A 36 25.62 -11.66 11.31
N ASP A 37 24.87 -11.04 10.38
CA ASP A 37 25.46 -10.45 9.17
C ASP A 37 26.34 -9.24 9.51
N SER A 38 27.31 -8.95 8.64
CA SER A 38 28.14 -7.76 8.77
C SER A 38 27.38 -6.46 8.45
N VAL A 39 27.94 -5.33 8.85
CA VAL A 39 27.36 -4.00 8.53
C VAL A 39 27.38 -3.76 7.02
N GLU A 40 28.40 -4.29 6.33
CA GLU A 40 28.57 -4.20 4.88
C GLU A 40 27.49 -4.98 4.13
N GLU A 41 27.10 -6.17 4.62
CA GLU A 41 26.00 -6.96 4.07
C GLU A 41 24.65 -6.25 4.26
N TRP A 42 24.43 -5.65 5.43
CA TRP A 42 23.26 -4.81 5.68
C TRP A 42 23.22 -3.61 4.73
N GLU A 43 24.35 -2.92 4.53
CA GLU A 43 24.43 -1.78 3.63
C GLU A 43 24.10 -2.19 2.18
N GLN A 44 24.63 -3.31 1.74
CA GLN A 44 24.35 -3.85 0.41
C GLN A 44 22.86 -4.14 0.24
N LEU A 45 22.24 -4.88 1.17
CA LEU A 45 20.82 -5.22 1.11
C LEU A 45 19.93 -3.95 1.08
N ILE A 46 20.23 -2.98 1.96
CA ILE A 46 19.47 -1.72 2.03
C ILE A 46 19.59 -0.92 0.72
N HIS A 47 20.76 -0.93 0.06
CA HIS A 47 20.97 -0.25 -1.21
C HIS A 47 20.28 -0.93 -2.39
N GLU A 48 20.25 -2.26 -2.40
CA GLU A 48 19.66 -3.03 -3.48
C GLU A 48 18.14 -3.01 -3.44
N SER A 49 17.54 -3.26 -2.28
CA SER A 49 16.09 -3.42 -2.12
C SER A 49 15.33 -2.10 -1.94
N ARG A 50 15.97 -1.04 -1.42
CA ARG A 50 15.43 0.32 -1.29
C ARG A 50 14.13 0.44 -0.49
N HIS A 51 13.90 -0.44 0.47
CA HIS A 51 12.76 -0.33 1.37
C HIS A 51 12.95 0.78 2.42
N SER A 52 11.86 1.21 3.03
CA SER A 52 11.90 2.21 4.11
C SER A 52 12.18 1.57 5.47
N TYR A 53 11.79 0.30 5.65
CA TYR A 53 11.89 -0.42 6.91
C TYR A 53 12.37 -1.84 6.67
N TYR A 54 13.22 -2.34 7.58
CA TYR A 54 13.76 -3.69 7.55
C TYR A 54 13.63 -4.30 8.95
N PRO A 55 12.89 -5.42 9.11
CA PRO A 55 12.95 -6.18 10.34
C PRO A 55 14.37 -6.69 10.59
N VAL A 56 14.81 -6.61 11.83
CA VAL A 56 16.11 -7.14 12.29
C VAL A 56 15.84 -8.38 13.10
N CYS A 57 16.37 -9.51 12.62
CA CYS A 57 16.19 -10.81 13.22
C CYS A 57 17.42 -11.24 14.03
N GLY A 58 17.17 -11.94 15.12
CA GLY A 58 18.21 -12.63 15.90
C GLY A 58 18.56 -13.99 15.29
N GLU A 59 18.18 -15.08 15.98
CA GLU A 59 18.54 -16.45 15.58
C GLU A 59 17.55 -17.06 14.57
N SER A 60 16.34 -16.54 14.46
CA SER A 60 15.30 -17.04 13.57
C SER A 60 14.45 -15.89 12.99
N VAL A 61 13.67 -16.18 11.95
CA VAL A 61 12.71 -15.25 11.34
C VAL A 61 11.67 -14.76 12.36
N ASP A 62 11.34 -15.59 13.34
CA ASP A 62 10.35 -15.26 14.37
C ASP A 62 10.97 -14.44 15.54
N ASP A 63 12.31 -14.37 15.61
CA ASP A 63 13.03 -13.59 16.63
C ASP A 63 13.32 -12.18 16.15
N ILE A 64 12.27 -11.35 16.08
CA ILE A 64 12.40 -9.96 15.65
C ILE A 64 12.85 -9.09 16.82
N ILE A 65 14.12 -8.68 16.81
CA ILE A 65 14.75 -7.86 17.85
C ILE A 65 14.56 -6.36 17.64
N GLY A 66 14.25 -5.92 16.40
CA GLY A 66 14.08 -4.52 16.07
C GLY A 66 13.61 -4.30 14.64
N VAL A 67 13.45 -3.04 14.29
CA VAL A 67 13.15 -2.58 12.93
C VAL A 67 14.08 -1.45 12.57
N LEU A 68 14.88 -1.63 11.53
CA LEU A 68 15.74 -0.57 11.00
C LEU A 68 14.89 0.39 10.17
N ASP A 69 14.99 1.69 10.47
CA ASP A 69 14.46 2.78 9.66
C ASP A 69 15.56 3.25 8.70
N ALA A 70 15.38 3.00 7.40
CA ALA A 70 16.38 3.34 6.38
C ALA A 70 16.70 4.84 6.35
N LYS A 71 15.71 5.70 6.63
CA LYS A 71 15.91 7.14 6.68
C LYS A 71 16.82 7.56 7.84
N ASP A 72 16.66 6.95 9.01
CA ASP A 72 17.53 7.21 10.15
C ASP A 72 18.92 6.61 9.89
N TYR A 73 19.00 5.39 9.32
CA TYR A 73 20.25 4.77 8.91
C TYR A 73 21.10 5.66 7.97
N PHE A 74 20.47 6.23 6.92
CA PHE A 74 21.19 7.10 5.98
C PHE A 74 21.61 8.47 6.59
N ARG A 75 21.03 8.86 7.72
CA ARG A 75 21.42 10.08 8.46
C ARG A 75 22.60 9.88 9.39
N LEU A 76 22.94 8.63 9.68
CA LEU A 76 24.09 8.34 10.56
C LEU A 76 25.39 8.81 9.92
N ARG A 77 26.23 9.46 10.73
CA ARG A 77 27.58 9.86 10.31
C ARG A 77 28.55 8.70 10.36
N THR A 78 28.32 7.79 11.31
CA THR A 78 29.13 6.60 11.54
C THR A 78 28.18 5.41 11.51
N LYS A 79 28.48 4.43 10.67
CA LYS A 79 27.64 3.26 10.43
C LYS A 79 28.25 1.98 11.03
N ASP A 80 28.96 2.07 12.16
CA ASP A 80 29.32 0.88 12.90
C ASP A 80 28.10 0.26 13.61
N ARG A 81 28.20 -1.00 13.98
CA ARG A 81 27.10 -1.77 14.56
C ARG A 81 26.45 -1.08 15.76
N ASP A 82 27.24 -0.54 16.66
CA ASP A 82 26.73 0.04 17.91
C ASP A 82 25.91 1.31 17.64
N HIS A 83 26.36 2.16 16.74
CA HIS A 83 25.62 3.36 16.34
C HIS A 83 24.33 3.01 15.58
N VAL A 84 24.39 2.05 14.65
CA VAL A 84 23.21 1.59 13.91
C VAL A 84 22.16 1.02 14.87
N MET A 85 22.57 0.12 15.77
CA MET A 85 21.67 -0.49 16.76
C MET A 85 21.01 0.52 17.68
N LYS A 86 21.74 1.57 18.04
CA LYS A 86 21.24 2.58 18.99
C LYS A 86 20.36 3.64 18.35
N GLU A 87 20.68 4.08 17.14
CA GLU A 87 20.09 5.28 16.55
C GLU A 87 19.14 5.01 15.37
N ALA A 88 19.34 3.90 14.64
CA ALA A 88 18.53 3.57 13.47
C ALA A 88 17.54 2.41 13.70
N ILE A 89 17.73 1.63 14.78
CA ILE A 89 16.83 0.51 15.13
C ILE A 89 15.81 0.95 16.16
N LYS A 90 14.55 0.71 15.85
CA LYS A 90 13.39 1.00 16.71
C LYS A 90 12.81 -0.28 17.28
N GLN A 91 12.05 -0.15 18.37
CA GLN A 91 11.27 -1.26 18.91
C GLN A 91 10.23 -1.71 17.90
N PRO A 92 10.09 -3.04 17.68
CA PRO A 92 9.08 -3.56 16.78
C PRO A 92 7.67 -3.28 17.33
N TYR A 93 6.76 -2.90 16.45
CA TYR A 93 5.34 -2.83 16.78
C TYR A 93 4.66 -4.08 16.26
N PHE A 94 4.28 -4.98 17.15
CA PHE A 94 3.64 -6.25 16.81
C PHE A 94 2.13 -6.11 16.77
N VAL A 95 1.52 -6.75 15.77
CA VAL A 95 0.05 -6.79 15.61
C VAL A 95 -0.38 -8.19 15.19
N PRO A 96 -1.55 -8.67 15.64
CA PRO A 96 -2.07 -9.96 15.20
C PRO A 96 -2.59 -9.89 13.76
N GLU A 97 -2.45 -10.97 13.00
CA GLU A 97 -2.87 -11.08 11.60
C GLU A 97 -4.36 -10.82 11.37
N ASN A 98 -5.19 -11.19 12.34
CA ASN A 98 -6.66 -11.08 12.27
C ASN A 98 -7.22 -9.69 12.64
N ILE A 99 -6.36 -8.69 12.91
CA ILE A 99 -6.82 -7.32 13.16
C ILE A 99 -7.36 -6.70 11.87
N LYS A 100 -8.45 -5.95 11.97
CA LYS A 100 -9.01 -5.23 10.82
C LYS A 100 -8.10 -4.09 10.37
N ALA A 101 -7.93 -3.94 9.05
CA ALA A 101 -7.09 -2.89 8.42
C ALA A 101 -7.46 -1.49 8.91
N ALA A 102 -8.75 -1.15 8.95
CA ALA A 102 -9.22 0.14 9.45
C ALA A 102 -8.84 0.39 10.91
N THR A 103 -8.91 -0.65 11.75
CA THR A 103 -8.53 -0.56 13.18
C THR A 103 -7.04 -0.36 13.32
N LEU A 104 -6.23 -1.13 12.60
CA LEU A 104 -4.77 -0.98 12.61
C LEU A 104 -4.36 0.42 12.13
N PHE A 105 -4.96 0.92 11.04
CA PHE A 105 -4.67 2.26 10.53
C PHE A 105 -4.91 3.35 11.58
N GLN A 106 -6.04 3.30 12.30
CA GLN A 106 -6.34 4.24 13.39
C GLN A 106 -5.34 4.14 14.54
N ASN A 107 -4.93 2.91 14.91
CA ASN A 107 -3.95 2.68 15.96
C ASN A 107 -2.56 3.24 15.55
N MET A 108 -2.10 2.95 14.34
CA MET A 108 -0.85 3.45 13.81
C MET A 108 -0.82 4.99 13.76
N LYS A 109 -1.90 5.60 13.27
CA LYS A 109 -2.05 7.05 13.25
C LYS A 109 -1.99 7.67 14.65
N LYS A 110 -2.61 7.03 15.63
CA LYS A 110 -2.66 7.51 17.03
C LYS A 110 -1.31 7.38 17.73
N THR A 111 -0.58 6.29 17.47
CA THR A 111 0.71 5.98 18.12
C THR A 111 1.92 6.55 17.38
N GLY A 112 1.75 6.98 16.13
CA GLY A 112 2.85 7.43 15.27
C GLY A 112 3.72 6.29 14.74
N ASN A 113 3.25 5.05 14.80
CA ASN A 113 3.91 3.91 14.21
C ASN A 113 3.53 3.81 12.73
N TYR A 114 4.53 3.74 11.85
CA TYR A 114 4.32 3.65 10.39
C TYR A 114 4.60 2.26 9.82
N PHE A 115 5.04 1.34 10.66
CA PHE A 115 5.42 -0.02 10.34
C PHE A 115 4.99 -0.96 11.47
N ALA A 116 4.51 -2.17 11.12
CA ALA A 116 4.20 -3.22 12.08
C ALA A 116 4.68 -4.58 11.57
N VAL A 117 5.07 -5.43 12.50
CA VAL A 117 5.31 -6.86 12.28
C VAL A 117 4.03 -7.60 12.59
N VAL A 118 3.57 -8.41 11.63
CA VAL A 118 2.34 -9.20 11.73
C VAL A 118 2.68 -10.55 12.32
N LEU A 119 1.94 -10.94 13.36
CA LEU A 119 2.12 -12.23 14.04
C LEU A 119 0.93 -13.15 13.78
N ASP A 120 1.23 -14.42 13.50
CA ASP A 120 0.26 -15.51 13.44
C ASP A 120 -0.29 -15.89 14.83
N GLU A 121 -1.20 -16.87 14.88
CA GLU A 121 -1.80 -17.37 16.13
C GLU A 121 -0.80 -18.08 17.05
N TYR A 122 0.38 -18.44 16.57
CA TYR A 122 1.44 -19.11 17.35
C TYR A 122 2.51 -18.12 17.84
N GLY A 123 2.40 -16.84 17.42
CA GLY A 123 3.36 -15.79 17.76
C GLY A 123 4.57 -15.75 16.82
N GLY A 124 4.55 -16.50 15.72
CA GLY A 124 5.54 -16.43 14.65
C GLY A 124 5.30 -15.22 13.75
N MET A 125 6.33 -14.78 13.04
CA MET A 125 6.21 -13.71 12.05
C MET A 125 5.48 -14.25 10.81
N ASP A 126 4.31 -13.72 10.53
CA ASP A 126 3.55 -13.96 9.29
C ASP A 126 3.98 -13.00 8.17
N GLY A 127 4.25 -11.75 8.52
CA GLY A 127 4.64 -10.74 7.55
C GLY A 127 4.86 -9.36 8.17
N ILE A 128 4.82 -8.35 7.31
CA ILE A 128 4.94 -6.95 7.70
C ILE A 128 3.85 -6.12 7.04
N ILE A 129 3.52 -4.99 7.65
CA ILE A 129 2.60 -4.03 7.05
C ILE A 129 3.03 -2.60 7.38
N THR A 130 2.89 -1.71 6.40
CA THR A 130 3.14 -0.28 6.55
C THR A 130 1.85 0.52 6.48
N VAL A 131 1.86 1.74 7.00
CA VAL A 131 0.74 2.69 6.82
C VAL A 131 0.44 2.90 5.33
N ARG A 132 1.47 2.87 4.47
CA ARG A 132 1.30 2.99 3.03
C ARG A 132 0.47 1.84 2.46
N ASN A 133 0.79 0.58 2.81
CA ASN A 133 0.01 -0.58 2.39
C ASN A 133 -1.46 -0.47 2.85
N LEU A 134 -1.68 -0.01 4.09
CA LEU A 134 -3.03 0.21 4.61
C LEU A 134 -3.79 1.28 3.81
N ILE A 135 -3.14 2.40 3.47
CA ILE A 135 -3.77 3.46 2.68
C ILE A 135 -4.11 2.94 1.28
N GLU A 136 -3.17 2.28 0.60
CA GLU A 136 -3.37 1.69 -0.74
C GLU A 136 -4.58 0.75 -0.76
N GLN A 137 -4.77 -0.05 0.27
CA GLN A 137 -5.90 -0.98 0.36
C GLN A 137 -7.22 -0.32 0.80
N LEU A 138 -7.17 0.64 1.71
CA LEU A 138 -8.37 1.29 2.24
C LEU A 138 -8.92 2.37 1.29
N VAL A 139 -8.05 3.06 0.56
CA VAL A 139 -8.43 4.14 -0.37
C VAL A 139 -8.61 3.60 -1.80
N GLY A 140 -7.99 2.47 -2.14
CA GLY A 140 -7.78 1.97 -3.49
C GLY A 140 -6.39 2.38 -3.98
N ASP A 141 -5.97 1.82 -5.10
CA ASP A 141 -4.68 2.18 -5.68
C ASP A 141 -4.57 3.70 -5.79
N LEU A 142 -3.55 4.27 -5.15
CA LEU A 142 -3.31 5.72 -5.26
C LEU A 142 -2.93 6.13 -6.70
N ASN A 143 -2.73 5.14 -7.57
CA ASN A 143 -2.60 5.34 -9.02
C ASN A 143 -3.95 5.52 -9.72
N ASP A 144 -5.08 5.07 -9.10
CA ASP A 144 -6.42 5.44 -9.56
C ASP A 144 -6.72 6.94 -9.28
N GLU A 145 -5.96 7.60 -8.38
CA GLU A 145 -6.00 9.06 -8.23
C GLU A 145 -5.30 9.80 -9.38
N ALA A 146 -4.47 9.11 -10.19
CA ALA A 146 -4.00 9.66 -11.45
C ALA A 146 -5.13 9.76 -12.49
N GLU A 147 -6.21 8.97 -12.34
CA GLU A 147 -7.45 9.17 -13.10
C GLU A 147 -8.33 10.29 -12.53
N ILE A 148 -8.19 10.67 -11.25
CA ILE A 148 -8.89 11.86 -10.68
C ILE A 148 -8.28 13.16 -11.22
N GLY A 149 -7.10 13.13 -11.82
CA GLY A 149 -6.44 14.28 -12.46
C GLY A 149 -6.53 14.33 -13.97
N GLN A 150 -6.97 13.29 -14.64
CA GLN A 150 -7.36 13.38 -16.05
C GLN A 150 -8.84 13.80 -16.09
N PRO A 151 -9.17 14.92 -16.77
CA PRO A 151 -10.56 15.25 -16.98
C PRO A 151 -11.22 14.03 -17.65
N SER A 152 -12.33 13.54 -17.07
CA SER A 152 -13.04 12.42 -17.68
C SER A 152 -13.29 12.75 -19.15
N GLU A 153 -12.98 11.85 -20.06
CA GLU A 153 -13.14 12.09 -21.48
C GLU A 153 -14.60 12.42 -21.84
N ILE A 154 -15.53 12.03 -20.97
CA ILE A 154 -16.97 12.29 -21.09
C ILE A 154 -17.46 12.82 -19.73
N GLU A 155 -17.84 14.07 -19.65
CA GLU A 155 -18.27 14.77 -18.43
C GLU A 155 -19.66 15.39 -18.59
N LEU A 156 -20.61 15.03 -17.73
CA LEU A 156 -21.94 15.65 -17.70
C LEU A 156 -21.86 17.02 -17.00
N ILE A 157 -22.02 18.12 -17.77
CA ILE A 157 -22.01 19.47 -17.24
C ILE A 157 -23.39 19.91 -16.70
N SER A 158 -24.45 19.54 -17.41
CA SER A 158 -25.82 19.81 -16.98
C SER A 158 -26.77 18.74 -17.54
N THR A 159 -28.04 18.81 -17.20
CA THR A 159 -29.05 17.77 -17.53
C THR A 159 -29.01 17.29 -18.99
N ASP A 160 -28.66 18.15 -19.95
CA ASP A 160 -28.65 17.85 -21.38
C ASP A 160 -27.33 18.30 -22.06
N THR A 161 -26.25 18.56 -21.30
CA THR A 161 -25.01 19.07 -21.84
C THR A 161 -23.83 18.24 -21.34
N TRP A 162 -23.06 17.71 -22.28
CA TRP A 162 -21.89 16.90 -22.03
C TRP A 162 -20.65 17.60 -22.59
N LYS A 163 -19.56 17.46 -21.89
CA LYS A 163 -18.23 17.81 -22.39
C LYS A 163 -17.53 16.51 -22.75
N ILE A 164 -17.12 16.39 -24.00
CA ILE A 164 -16.47 15.22 -24.55
C ILE A 164 -15.11 15.64 -25.09
N MET A 165 -14.08 14.92 -24.72
CA MET A 165 -12.74 15.13 -25.28
C MET A 165 -12.68 14.50 -26.69
N GLY A 166 -11.96 15.15 -27.62
CA GLY A 166 -11.80 14.62 -28.98
C GLY A 166 -11.00 13.31 -29.07
N SER A 167 -10.43 12.84 -27.96
CA SER A 167 -9.77 11.54 -27.82
C SER A 167 -10.69 10.44 -27.31
N ALA A 168 -11.93 10.78 -26.91
CA ALA A 168 -12.87 9.82 -26.37
C ALA A 168 -13.30 8.81 -27.46
N SER A 169 -13.35 7.53 -27.08
CA SER A 169 -13.86 6.48 -27.98
C SER A 169 -15.31 6.73 -28.33
N LEU A 170 -15.66 6.63 -29.62
CA LEU A 170 -17.03 6.77 -30.08
C LEU A 170 -17.97 5.70 -29.51
N ASP A 171 -17.47 4.50 -29.25
CA ASP A 171 -18.22 3.43 -28.59
C ASP A 171 -18.63 3.82 -27.17
N ASP A 172 -17.67 4.34 -26.38
CA ASP A 172 -17.92 4.79 -25.02
C ASP A 172 -18.89 5.97 -24.97
N VAL A 173 -18.73 6.93 -25.89
CA VAL A 173 -19.66 8.07 -26.04
C VAL A 173 -21.06 7.60 -26.41
N ALA A 174 -21.19 6.65 -27.36
CA ALA A 174 -22.49 6.11 -27.79
C ALA A 174 -23.18 5.37 -26.63
N GLU A 175 -22.45 4.61 -25.84
CA GLU A 175 -22.97 3.87 -24.69
C GLU A 175 -23.40 4.81 -23.55
N GLU A 176 -22.56 5.78 -23.17
CA GLU A 176 -22.84 6.70 -22.07
C GLU A 176 -24.01 7.65 -22.37
N LEU A 177 -24.06 8.20 -23.59
CA LEU A 177 -25.12 9.12 -24.02
C LEU A 177 -26.35 8.40 -24.52
N LYS A 178 -26.29 7.07 -24.76
CA LYS A 178 -27.36 6.24 -25.34
C LYS A 178 -27.84 6.74 -26.71
N ILE A 179 -26.90 7.18 -27.52
CA ILE A 179 -27.13 7.67 -28.89
C ILE A 179 -26.44 6.77 -29.89
N LYS A 180 -26.91 6.80 -31.14
CA LYS A 180 -26.29 6.07 -32.26
C LYS A 180 -25.23 6.98 -32.90
N LEU A 181 -23.96 6.54 -32.85
CA LEU A 181 -22.84 7.17 -33.52
C LEU A 181 -22.28 6.24 -34.62
N PRO A 182 -21.54 6.77 -35.60
CA PRO A 182 -20.96 5.97 -36.69
C PRO A 182 -19.65 5.28 -36.22
N VAL A 183 -19.75 4.43 -35.23
CA VAL A 183 -18.62 3.73 -34.61
C VAL A 183 -17.86 2.79 -35.54
N ASP A 184 -18.51 2.35 -36.62
CA ASP A 184 -17.92 1.51 -37.67
C ASP A 184 -17.03 2.31 -38.65
N GLU A 185 -17.11 3.64 -38.67
CA GLU A 185 -16.39 4.52 -39.60
C GLU A 185 -15.26 5.32 -38.88
N TYR A 186 -15.41 5.58 -37.59
CA TYR A 186 -14.50 6.41 -36.80
C TYR A 186 -14.25 5.82 -35.42
N GLU A 187 -13.05 5.93 -34.89
CA GLU A 187 -12.67 5.38 -33.59
C GLU A 187 -12.83 6.40 -32.44
N THR A 188 -12.68 7.70 -32.72
CA THR A 188 -12.73 8.77 -31.70
C THR A 188 -13.72 9.86 -32.06
N PHE A 189 -14.11 10.65 -31.04
CA PHE A 189 -15.09 11.74 -31.17
C PHE A 189 -14.55 13.00 -31.85
#